data_a23397950a34e7431f609a19cac67d61
#
_entry.id   a23397950a34e7431f609a19cac67d61
#
_cell.length_a   1.000
_cell.length_b   1.000
_cell.length_c   1.000
_cell.angle_alpha   90.00
_cell.angle_beta   90.00
_cell.angle_gamma   90.00
#
_symmetry.space_group_name_H-M   'P 1'
#
loop_
_entity.id
_entity.type
_entity.pdbx_description
1 polymer ?
#
loop_
_entity_poly.entity_id
_entity_poly.type
_entity_poly.pdbx_seq_one_letter_code
_entity_poly.pdbx_strand_id
1 'polypeptide(L)'
;FGKYDHANEIRIIGKTYEGNAGFHIITPFVLENNRIIYINRGWVPKKYVDKSTRVFSLLEGNIKIVGLVRHPQKKGYFVPENEPENGFWFTIIPEEINNYLNIFAENEFYIDELNIDEKLKLPMPANGKVQIPNNHLQYAVTWYSLALGLLIVYFAWHRQNGFLKIN
;
A
#
# COMPACT_ATOMS: atom_id res chain seq x y z
N PHE A 1 10.83 -19.48 -10.05
CA PHE A 1 9.87 -20.59 -9.98
C PHE A 1 9.81 -21.11 -8.54
N GLY A 2 8.61 -21.56 -8.12
CA GLY A 2 8.36 -22.07 -6.78
C GLY A 2 6.87 -22.25 -6.50
N LYS A 3 6.52 -22.37 -5.21
CA LYS A 3 5.16 -22.62 -4.75
C LYS A 3 4.75 -21.64 -3.67
N TYR A 4 3.51 -21.17 -3.70
CA TYR A 4 2.95 -20.37 -2.60
C TYR A 4 2.66 -21.25 -1.38
N ASP A 5 3.00 -20.75 -0.22
CA ASP A 5 2.52 -21.24 1.07
C ASP A 5 1.29 -20.43 1.52
N HIS A 6 0.15 -20.79 0.98
CA HIS A 6 -1.11 -20.13 1.28
C HIS A 6 -1.56 -20.30 2.73
N ALA A 7 -1.02 -21.30 3.47
CA ALA A 7 -1.35 -21.49 4.87
C ALA A 7 -0.88 -20.30 5.72
N ASN A 8 0.31 -19.79 5.41
CA ASN A 8 1.01 -18.73 6.12
C ASN A 8 0.83 -17.34 5.50
N GLU A 9 -0.30 -17.10 4.86
CA GLU A 9 -0.63 -15.82 4.27
C GLU A 9 -0.92 -14.75 5.33
N ILE A 10 -0.35 -13.54 5.13
CA ILE A 10 -0.54 -12.36 5.98
C ILE A 10 -1.28 -11.27 5.23
N ARG A 11 -2.06 -10.46 5.96
CA ARG A 11 -2.91 -9.39 5.44
C ARG A 11 -2.44 -8.04 5.98
N ILE A 12 -1.95 -7.17 5.09
CA ILE A 12 -1.56 -5.80 5.47
C ILE A 12 -2.77 -4.90 5.40
N ILE A 13 -3.09 -4.27 6.53
CA ILE A 13 -4.24 -3.39 6.73
C ILE A 13 -3.95 -1.97 6.18
N GLY A 14 -5.01 -1.20 5.95
CA GLY A 14 -4.91 0.22 5.62
C GLY A 14 -4.45 0.51 4.20
N LYS A 15 -4.57 -0.46 3.30
CA LYS A 15 -4.26 -0.28 1.89
C LYS A 15 -5.52 0.14 1.12
N THR A 16 -5.34 1.08 0.20
CA THR A 16 -6.44 1.58 -0.64
C THR A 16 -6.13 1.38 -2.12
N TYR A 17 -7.16 1.10 -2.88
CA TYR A 17 -7.09 1.03 -4.34
C TYR A 17 -8.29 1.79 -4.92
N GLU A 18 -8.05 2.80 -5.76
CA GLU A 18 -9.09 3.67 -6.35
C GLU A 18 -10.09 4.20 -5.30
N GLY A 19 -9.57 4.62 -4.13
CA GLY A 19 -10.38 5.15 -3.03
C GLY A 19 -11.10 4.10 -2.17
N ASN A 20 -11.05 2.82 -2.54
CA ASN A 20 -11.66 1.73 -1.77
C ASN A 20 -10.67 1.16 -0.76
N ALA A 21 -11.09 1.02 0.49
CA ALA A 21 -10.28 0.38 1.52
C ALA A 21 -10.20 -1.14 1.31
N GLY A 22 -9.03 -1.70 1.58
CA GLY A 22 -8.76 -3.13 1.45
C GLY A 22 -7.45 -3.55 2.10
N PHE A 23 -6.90 -4.65 1.63
CA PHE A 23 -5.73 -5.31 2.21
C PHE A 23 -4.74 -5.68 1.12
N HIS A 24 -3.45 -5.63 1.44
CA HIS A 24 -2.46 -6.33 0.63
C HIS A 24 -2.24 -7.74 1.18
N ILE A 25 -2.09 -8.68 0.27
CA ILE A 25 -1.88 -10.09 0.58
C ILE A 25 -0.41 -10.42 0.43
N ILE A 26 0.22 -10.79 1.54
CA ILE A 26 1.61 -11.21 1.58
C ILE A 26 1.63 -12.71 1.79
N THR A 27 2.26 -13.43 0.89
CA THR A 27 2.31 -14.90 0.95
C THR A 27 3.77 -15.36 0.87
N PRO A 28 4.23 -16.24 1.77
CA PRO A 28 5.51 -16.89 1.61
C PRO A 28 5.54 -17.71 0.32
N PHE A 29 6.67 -17.68 -0.36
CA PHE A 29 6.89 -18.38 -1.61
C PHE A 29 8.16 -19.22 -1.52
N VAL A 30 8.01 -20.51 -1.64
CA VAL A 30 9.10 -21.50 -1.56
C VAL A 30 9.69 -21.69 -2.95
N LEU A 31 10.92 -21.23 -3.12
CA LEU A 31 11.68 -21.40 -4.35
C LEU A 31 12.12 -22.84 -4.55
N GLU A 32 12.50 -23.21 -5.77
CA GLU A 32 13.00 -24.56 -6.12
C GLU A 32 14.23 -24.99 -5.31
N ASN A 33 15.04 -24.04 -4.82
CA ASN A 33 16.18 -24.29 -3.95
C ASN A 33 15.83 -24.28 -2.44
N ASN A 34 14.56 -24.40 -2.09
CA ASN A 34 14.00 -24.36 -0.73
C ASN A 34 14.19 -23.04 0.03
N ARG A 35 14.70 -21.98 -0.60
CA ARG A 35 14.66 -20.63 0.01
C ARG A 35 13.22 -20.11 0.00
N ILE A 36 12.88 -19.37 1.04
CA ILE A 36 11.56 -18.74 1.16
C ILE A 36 11.71 -17.24 0.98
N ILE A 37 10.84 -16.64 0.19
CA ILE A 37 10.75 -15.19 0.01
C ILE A 37 9.30 -14.75 0.21
N TYR A 38 9.09 -13.49 0.60
CA TYR A 38 7.73 -12.94 0.71
C TYR A 38 7.30 -12.30 -0.60
N ILE A 39 6.09 -12.66 -1.04
CA ILE A 39 5.47 -12.07 -2.22
C ILE A 39 4.28 -11.24 -1.79
N ASN A 40 4.32 -9.95 -2.09
CA ASN A 40 3.14 -9.09 -2.05
C ASN A 40 2.35 -9.33 -3.34
N ARG A 41 1.29 -10.11 -3.22
CA ARG A 41 0.43 -10.51 -4.34
C ARG A 41 -0.49 -9.39 -4.81
N GLY A 42 -0.58 -8.32 -4.03
CA GLY A 42 -1.39 -7.16 -4.35
C GLY A 42 -2.61 -6.97 -3.45
N TRP A 43 -3.52 -6.12 -3.90
CA TRP A 43 -4.66 -5.64 -3.12
C TRP A 43 -5.91 -6.49 -3.32
N VAL A 44 -6.66 -6.68 -2.23
CA VAL A 44 -8.01 -7.26 -2.24
C VAL A 44 -8.98 -6.38 -1.46
N PRO A 45 -10.24 -6.24 -1.92
CA PRO A 45 -11.27 -5.56 -1.14
C PRO A 45 -11.67 -6.40 0.08
N LYS A 46 -12.28 -5.76 1.09
CA LYS A 46 -12.66 -6.39 2.36
C LYS A 46 -13.43 -7.70 2.20
N LYS A 47 -14.34 -7.81 1.21
CA LYS A 47 -15.12 -9.02 0.97
C LYS A 47 -14.31 -10.24 0.54
N TYR A 48 -13.09 -10.02 0.02
CA TYR A 48 -12.19 -11.07 -0.45
C TYR A 48 -10.95 -11.25 0.43
N VAL A 49 -10.98 -10.72 1.65
CA VAL A 49 -9.86 -10.84 2.58
C VAL A 49 -9.64 -12.29 3.02
N ASP A 50 -10.70 -13.05 3.19
CA ASP A 50 -10.59 -14.46 3.56
C ASP A 50 -10.30 -15.35 2.34
N LYS A 51 -9.35 -16.28 2.53
CA LYS A 51 -8.94 -17.23 1.48
C LYS A 51 -10.11 -18.02 0.91
N SER A 52 -11.07 -18.40 1.75
CA SER A 52 -12.27 -19.16 1.35
C SER A 52 -13.14 -18.41 0.34
N THR A 53 -13.10 -17.07 0.34
CA THR A 53 -13.89 -16.24 -0.59
C THR A 53 -13.20 -16.03 -1.93
N ARG A 54 -11.92 -16.41 -2.06
CA ARG A 54 -11.10 -16.26 -3.26
C ARG A 54 -10.26 -17.49 -3.61
N VAL A 55 -10.85 -18.66 -3.46
CA VAL A 55 -10.20 -19.94 -3.77
C VAL A 55 -9.59 -19.96 -5.18
N PHE A 56 -10.22 -19.29 -6.14
CA PHE A 56 -9.73 -19.11 -7.51
C PHE A 56 -8.35 -18.43 -7.59
N SER A 57 -7.94 -17.71 -6.54
CA SER A 57 -6.64 -17.02 -6.48
C SER A 57 -5.54 -17.85 -5.79
N LEU A 58 -5.89 -19.00 -5.24
CA LEU A 58 -4.94 -19.88 -4.56
C LEU A 58 -4.26 -20.78 -5.62
N LEU A 59 -3.26 -20.20 -6.27
CA LEU A 59 -2.49 -20.93 -7.29
C LEU A 59 -1.67 -22.04 -6.64
N GLU A 60 -1.86 -23.26 -7.11
CA GLU A 60 -1.13 -24.45 -6.64
C GLU A 60 -0.07 -24.89 -7.65
N GLY A 61 0.88 -25.69 -7.17
CA GLY A 61 1.95 -26.24 -8.00
C GLY A 61 3.15 -25.30 -8.16
N ASN A 62 4.03 -25.65 -9.09
CA ASN A 62 5.23 -24.86 -9.39
C ASN A 62 4.86 -23.77 -10.40
N ILE A 63 4.93 -22.53 -10.01
CA ILE A 63 4.56 -21.38 -10.81
C ILE A 63 5.73 -20.43 -11.02
N LYS A 64 5.67 -19.67 -12.09
CA LYS A 64 6.59 -18.58 -12.37
C LYS A 64 6.02 -17.25 -11.86
N ILE A 65 6.76 -16.56 -11.01
CA ILE A 65 6.44 -15.20 -10.59
C ILE A 65 7.39 -14.22 -11.27
N VAL A 66 6.86 -13.09 -11.66
CA VAL A 66 7.63 -11.90 -12.07
C VAL A 66 7.21 -10.75 -11.18
N GLY A 67 8.16 -10.01 -10.67
CA GLY A 67 7.88 -8.94 -9.73
C GLY A 67 9.02 -7.95 -9.56
N LEU A 68 8.75 -6.91 -8.79
CA LEU A 68 9.72 -5.90 -8.41
C LEU A 68 10.27 -6.20 -7.02
N VAL A 69 11.59 -6.24 -6.90
CA VAL A 69 12.26 -6.36 -5.61
C VAL A 69 12.06 -5.07 -4.82
N ARG A 70 11.66 -5.22 -3.56
CA ARG A 70 11.44 -4.14 -2.62
C ARG A 70 12.23 -4.37 -1.34
N HIS A 71 12.83 -3.32 -0.82
CA HIS A 71 13.39 -3.36 0.54
C HIS A 71 12.27 -3.36 1.58
N PRO A 72 12.53 -3.93 2.78
CA PRO A 72 11.61 -3.87 3.90
C PRO A 72 11.11 -2.45 4.14
N GLN A 73 9.84 -2.32 4.45
CA GLN A 73 9.26 -1.02 4.72
C GLN A 73 9.82 -0.47 6.03
N LYS A 74 10.29 0.77 6.00
CA LYS A 74 10.62 1.49 7.23
C LYS A 74 9.33 1.97 7.86
N LYS A 75 9.22 1.80 9.18
CA LYS A 75 8.10 2.29 9.95
C LYS A 75 7.99 3.81 9.82
N GLY A 76 6.87 4.29 9.32
CA GLY A 76 6.57 5.71 9.25
C GLY A 76 6.19 6.27 10.64
N TYR A 77 6.41 7.56 10.86
CA TYR A 77 6.19 8.21 12.16
C TYR A 77 4.74 8.09 12.67
N PHE A 78 3.77 8.01 11.77
CA PHE A 78 2.34 7.89 12.08
C PHE A 78 1.75 6.52 11.72
N VAL A 79 2.58 5.52 11.42
CA VAL A 79 2.13 4.17 11.14
C VAL A 79 2.13 3.36 12.44
N PRO A 80 1.02 2.72 12.82
CA PRO A 80 0.98 1.86 14.00
C PRO A 80 2.00 0.72 13.91
N GLU A 81 2.35 0.17 15.05
CA GLU A 81 3.17 -1.04 15.11
C GLU A 81 2.38 -2.24 14.58
N ASN A 82 3.10 -3.19 14.00
CA ASN A 82 2.50 -4.48 13.71
C ASN A 82 2.15 -5.15 15.04
N GLU A 83 0.95 -5.72 15.11
CA GLU A 83 0.44 -6.48 16.24
C GLU A 83 0.07 -7.89 15.77
N PRO A 84 1.05 -8.77 15.55
CA PRO A 84 0.85 -10.10 14.96
C PRO A 84 -0.16 -10.95 15.74
N GLU A 85 -0.11 -10.90 17.07
CA GLU A 85 -0.99 -11.64 17.97
C GLU A 85 -2.47 -11.28 17.78
N ASN A 86 -2.74 -10.02 17.39
CA ASN A 86 -4.07 -9.51 17.08
C ASN A 86 -4.42 -9.62 15.59
N GLY A 87 -3.50 -10.12 14.77
CA GLY A 87 -3.65 -10.22 13.32
C GLY A 87 -3.56 -8.86 12.60
N PHE A 88 -3.03 -7.83 13.25
CA PHE A 88 -2.89 -6.49 12.70
C PHE A 88 -1.49 -6.26 12.14
N TRP A 89 -1.40 -6.20 10.83
CA TRP A 89 -0.19 -5.90 10.10
C TRP A 89 -0.38 -4.62 9.30
N PHE A 90 0.50 -3.64 9.50
CA PHE A 90 0.45 -2.32 8.85
C PHE A 90 1.61 -2.11 7.87
N THR A 91 2.74 -2.79 8.14
CA THR A 91 3.97 -2.68 7.37
C THR A 91 4.51 -4.07 6.99
N ILE A 92 5.17 -4.14 5.84
CA ILE A 92 5.84 -5.38 5.39
C ILE A 92 7.27 -5.34 5.92
N ILE A 93 7.50 -6.01 7.04
CA ILE A 93 8.81 -6.19 7.66
C ILE A 93 9.06 -7.71 7.75
N PRO A 94 9.82 -8.28 6.80
CA PRO A 94 10.04 -9.73 6.72
C PRO A 94 10.56 -10.36 8.01
N GLU A 95 11.42 -9.66 8.75
CA GLU A 95 11.95 -10.14 10.02
C GLU A 95 10.84 -10.37 11.07
N GLU A 96 9.90 -9.44 11.21
CA GLU A 96 8.75 -9.59 12.11
C GLU A 96 7.84 -10.74 11.68
N ILE A 97 7.67 -10.91 10.36
CA ILE A 97 6.87 -12.01 9.81
C ILE A 97 7.56 -13.35 10.07
N ASN A 98 8.88 -13.44 9.89
CA ASN A 98 9.68 -14.62 10.21
C ASN A 98 9.49 -15.05 11.67
N ASN A 99 9.58 -14.10 12.60
CA ASN A 99 9.43 -14.35 14.02
C ASN A 99 8.02 -14.85 14.37
N TYR A 100 6.99 -14.25 13.77
CA TYR A 100 5.60 -14.64 14.03
C TYR A 100 5.27 -16.01 13.45
N LEU A 101 5.67 -16.29 12.21
CA LEU A 101 5.39 -17.56 11.53
C LEU A 101 6.37 -18.68 11.95
N ASN A 102 7.43 -18.35 12.67
CA ASN A 102 8.53 -19.25 13.00
C ASN A 102 9.14 -19.93 11.76
N ILE A 103 9.40 -19.16 10.73
CA ILE A 103 10.03 -19.60 9.47
C ILE A 103 11.29 -18.80 9.18
N PHE A 104 12.17 -19.34 8.33
CA PHE A 104 13.40 -18.67 7.88
C PHE A 104 13.25 -18.23 6.43
N ALA A 105 12.53 -17.14 6.21
CA ALA A 105 12.44 -16.52 4.89
C ALA A 105 13.47 -15.38 4.76
N GLU A 106 13.73 -15.00 3.51
CA GLU A 106 14.56 -13.83 3.18
C GLU A 106 14.04 -12.57 3.87
N ASN A 107 14.88 -11.83 4.54
CA ASN A 107 14.51 -10.64 5.33
C ASN A 107 15.04 -9.32 4.76
N GLU A 108 15.97 -9.35 3.80
CA GLU A 108 16.55 -8.15 3.21
C GLU A 108 15.65 -7.52 2.14
N PHE A 109 14.72 -8.32 1.57
CA PHE A 109 13.79 -7.86 0.54
C PHE A 109 12.52 -8.70 0.51
N TYR A 110 11.51 -8.17 -0.16
CA TYR A 110 10.32 -8.89 -0.59
C TYR A 110 10.02 -8.54 -2.05
N ILE A 111 9.06 -9.20 -2.68
CA ILE A 111 8.73 -8.97 -4.09
C ILE A 111 7.28 -8.47 -4.19
N ASP A 112 7.10 -7.35 -4.88
CA ASP A 112 5.78 -6.95 -5.37
C ASP A 112 5.51 -7.70 -6.67
N GLU A 113 4.53 -8.60 -6.66
CA GLU A 113 4.14 -9.37 -7.85
C GLU A 113 3.60 -8.45 -8.93
N LEU A 114 4.03 -8.67 -10.17
CA LEU A 114 3.47 -8.05 -11.35
C LEU A 114 2.54 -9.03 -12.05
N ASN A 115 1.34 -8.58 -12.39
CA ASN A 115 0.42 -9.42 -13.14
C ASN A 115 0.90 -9.58 -14.58
N ILE A 116 1.24 -10.80 -14.94
CA ILE A 116 1.53 -11.19 -16.32
C ILE A 116 0.29 -11.83 -16.96
N ASP A 117 -0.61 -12.38 -16.13
CA ASP A 117 -1.84 -13.02 -16.61
C ASP A 117 -3.06 -12.15 -16.30
N GLU A 118 -3.58 -11.45 -17.30
CA GLU A 118 -4.76 -10.58 -17.20
C GLU A 118 -6.04 -11.32 -16.73
N LYS A 119 -6.01 -12.64 -16.68
CA LYS A 119 -7.15 -13.45 -16.22
C LYS A 119 -7.30 -13.46 -14.70
N LEU A 120 -6.22 -13.26 -13.95
CA LEU A 120 -6.27 -13.18 -12.49
C LEU A 120 -6.65 -11.77 -12.05
N LYS A 121 -7.91 -11.57 -11.70
CA LYS A 121 -8.44 -10.27 -11.27
C LYS A 121 -8.15 -9.93 -9.80
N LEU A 122 -7.79 -10.89 -8.96
CA LEU A 122 -7.51 -10.73 -7.53
C LEU A 122 -6.48 -11.76 -7.04
N PRO A 123 -5.57 -11.38 -6.13
CA PRO A 123 -5.31 -10.02 -5.66
C PRO A 123 -4.90 -9.10 -6.82
N MET A 124 -5.25 -7.81 -6.75
CA MET A 124 -4.83 -6.83 -7.75
C MET A 124 -3.37 -6.50 -7.53
N PRO A 125 -2.44 -6.91 -8.41
CA PRO A 125 -1.03 -6.68 -8.21
C PRO A 125 -0.69 -5.20 -8.29
N ALA A 126 0.38 -4.83 -7.61
CA ALA A 126 0.96 -3.52 -7.73
C ALA A 126 1.54 -3.39 -9.15
N ASN A 127 0.81 -2.79 -10.08
CA ASN A 127 1.17 -2.66 -11.50
C ASN A 127 2.45 -1.84 -11.77
N GLY A 128 3.37 -1.81 -10.83
CA GLY A 128 4.61 -1.03 -10.94
C GLY A 128 4.41 0.48 -11.06
N LYS A 129 3.18 0.92 -11.23
CA LYS A 129 2.80 2.33 -11.28
C LYS A 129 2.55 2.80 -9.86
N VAL A 130 3.48 3.53 -9.31
CA VAL A 130 3.21 4.34 -8.13
C VAL A 130 2.16 5.36 -8.56
N GLN A 131 0.89 5.15 -8.19
CA GLN A 131 -0.14 6.18 -8.35
C GLN A 131 0.16 7.28 -7.34
N ILE A 132 0.93 8.26 -7.75
CA ILE A 132 1.15 9.48 -6.97
C ILE A 132 -0.10 10.35 -7.20
N PRO A 133 -0.92 10.59 -6.15
CA PRO A 133 -2.06 11.48 -6.28
C PRO A 133 -1.57 12.86 -6.74
N ASN A 134 -1.99 13.29 -7.91
CA ASN A 134 -1.63 14.61 -8.42
C ASN A 134 -2.68 15.64 -7.95
N ASN A 135 -2.50 16.15 -6.75
CA ASN A 135 -3.38 17.15 -6.15
C ASN A 135 -2.86 18.59 -6.33
N HIS A 136 -1.86 18.80 -7.20
CA HIS A 136 -1.21 20.11 -7.36
C HIS A 136 -2.18 21.23 -7.69
N LEU A 137 -3.16 20.97 -8.58
CA LEU A 137 -4.18 21.96 -8.91
C LEU A 137 -5.04 22.34 -7.70
N GLN A 138 -5.46 21.35 -6.91
CA GLN A 138 -6.25 21.59 -5.71
C GLN A 138 -5.49 22.45 -4.70
N TYR A 139 -4.21 22.16 -4.45
CA TYR A 139 -3.35 22.97 -3.59
C TYR A 139 -3.18 24.38 -4.15
N ALA A 140 -2.92 24.53 -5.44
CA ALA A 140 -2.79 25.83 -6.07
C ALA A 140 -4.07 26.66 -5.89
N VAL A 141 -5.23 26.13 -6.20
CA VAL A 141 -6.54 26.81 -6.01
C VAL A 141 -6.71 27.24 -4.56
N THR A 142 -6.42 26.35 -3.60
CA THR A 142 -6.54 26.65 -2.16
C THR A 142 -5.66 27.83 -1.77
N TRP A 143 -4.38 27.79 -2.13
CA TRP A 143 -3.43 28.86 -1.77
C TRP A 143 -3.75 30.20 -2.42
N TYR A 144 -4.13 30.21 -3.71
CA TYR A 144 -4.52 31.43 -4.39
C TYR A 144 -5.84 32.02 -3.83
N SER A 145 -6.80 31.17 -3.46
CA SER A 145 -8.03 31.63 -2.82
C SER A 145 -7.77 32.27 -1.45
N LEU A 146 -6.88 31.67 -0.65
CA LEU A 146 -6.47 32.24 0.64
C LEU A 146 -5.75 33.58 0.45
N ALA A 147 -4.83 33.66 -0.52
CA ALA A 147 -4.11 34.91 -0.83
C ALA A 147 -5.08 36.00 -1.25
N LEU A 148 -6.03 35.70 -2.12
CA LEU A 148 -7.06 36.66 -2.55
C LEU A 148 -7.93 37.13 -1.38
N GLY A 149 -8.36 36.18 -0.52
CA GLY A 149 -9.12 36.51 0.70
C GLY A 149 -8.36 37.45 1.62
N LEU A 150 -7.07 37.21 1.85
CA LEU A 150 -6.23 38.10 2.65
C LEU A 150 -6.09 39.50 2.03
N LEU A 151 -5.94 39.60 0.71
CA LEU A 151 -5.89 40.87 0.01
C LEU A 151 -7.21 41.64 0.17
N ILE A 152 -8.36 41.00 0.04
CA ILE A 152 -9.67 41.64 0.23
C ILE A 152 -9.78 42.20 1.67
N VAL A 153 -9.44 41.38 2.66
CA VAL A 153 -9.45 41.79 4.08
C VAL A 153 -8.49 42.96 4.32
N TYR A 154 -7.28 42.88 3.77
CA TYR A 154 -6.28 43.95 3.86
C TYR A 154 -6.80 45.29 3.31
N PHE A 155 -7.35 45.29 2.10
CA PHE A 155 -7.89 46.47 1.46
C PHE A 155 -9.14 47.00 2.22
N ALA A 156 -10.02 46.14 2.66
CA ALA A 156 -11.19 46.51 3.45
C ALA A 156 -10.78 47.20 4.76
N TRP A 157 -9.81 46.63 5.48
CA TRP A 157 -9.29 47.16 6.72
C TRP A 157 -8.59 48.51 6.52
N HIS A 158 -7.74 48.68 5.49
CA HIS A 158 -7.06 49.93 5.17
C HIS A 158 -8.04 51.03 4.77
N ARG A 159 -9.11 50.67 4.04
CA ARG A 159 -10.17 51.63 3.70
C ARG A 159 -10.93 52.08 4.93
N GLN A 160 -11.30 51.21 5.85
CA GLN A 160 -12.00 51.55 7.09
C GLN A 160 -11.16 52.46 8.00
N ASN A 161 -9.86 52.25 8.05
CA ASN A 161 -8.96 53.03 8.89
C ASN A 161 -8.42 54.31 8.20
N GLY A 162 -8.90 54.65 7.01
CA GLY A 162 -8.55 55.89 6.31
C GLY A 162 -7.16 55.93 5.70
N PHE A 163 -6.46 54.78 5.64
CA PHE A 163 -5.13 54.66 5.02
C PHE A 163 -5.18 54.64 3.49
N LEU A 164 -6.30 54.27 2.91
CA LEU A 164 -6.54 54.29 1.47
C LEU A 164 -7.65 55.28 1.15
N LYS A 165 -7.26 56.45 0.60
CA LYS A 165 -8.18 57.39 -0.04
C LYS A 165 -8.21 57.03 -1.53
N ILE A 166 -9.24 56.31 -1.97
CA ILE A 166 -9.53 56.18 -3.38
C ILE A 166 -10.39 57.36 -3.77
N ASN A 167 -9.80 58.32 -4.51
CA ASN A 167 -10.54 59.41 -5.13
C ASN A 167 -11.39 58.89 -6.28
#